data_846d37e65704a079dcd65a4b170bd750
#
_entry.id   846d37e65704a079dcd65a4b170bd750
#
_cell.length_a   1.000
_cell.length_b   1.000
_cell.length_c   1.000
_cell.angle_alpha   90.00
_cell.angle_beta   90.00
_cell.angle_gamma   90.00
#
_symmetry.space_group_name_H-M   'P 1'
#
loop_
_entity.id
_entity.type
_entity.pdbx_description
1 polymer ?
#
loop_
_entity_poly.entity_id
_entity_poly.type
_entity_poly.pdbx_seq_one_letter_code
_entity_poly.pdbx_strand_id
1 'polypeptide(L)'
;FSDLDAQFAGGAVDIDLMETDLGLSATICAAGLDAQVAYGIPQFRRIPFCGGEMAYALSIVRQLCGHIGRKVAFTIDGEELTVDCLMCAVCNGRTYGGGFYAAPEARPDDGWLDVFIIRRVGRLTIARLLGMYKGGKHFRDGALTEQAKPYFLYRRARRVALRPADGRGPIVATADGECAPCDAVEAVLRPLSGRILLPAPAYERFVAKRSSVDVK
;
A
#
# COMPACT_ATOMS: atom_id res chain seq x y z
N PHE A 1 -16.14 6.34 14.41
CA PHE A 1 -17.21 5.33 14.61
C PHE A 1 -17.94 5.48 15.96
N SER A 2 -17.49 6.33 16.87
CA SER A 2 -18.14 6.56 18.17
C SER A 2 -19.29 7.59 18.11
N ASP A 3 -19.40 8.32 17.01
CA ASP A 3 -20.46 9.32 16.79
C ASP A 3 -21.41 8.79 15.69
N LEU A 4 -22.49 8.14 16.12
CA LEU A 4 -23.48 7.56 15.21
C LEU A 4 -24.31 8.63 14.50
N ASP A 5 -24.59 9.76 15.16
CA ASP A 5 -25.37 10.85 14.58
C ASP A 5 -24.59 11.47 13.40
N ALA A 6 -23.30 11.71 13.56
CA ALA A 6 -22.43 12.17 12.48
C ALA A 6 -22.33 11.13 11.34
N GLN A 7 -22.36 9.84 11.66
CA GLN A 7 -22.34 8.77 10.66
C GLN A 7 -23.63 8.76 9.83
N PHE A 8 -24.78 8.89 10.46
CA PHE A 8 -26.07 8.91 9.77
C PHE A 8 -26.37 10.23 9.05
N ALA A 9 -25.81 11.34 9.53
CA ALA A 9 -25.91 12.64 8.86
C ALA A 9 -24.97 12.78 7.64
N GLY A 10 -24.13 11.80 7.39
CA GLY A 10 -23.20 11.78 6.28
C GLY A 10 -23.83 11.39 4.94
N GLY A 11 -22.98 11.00 4.00
CA GLY A 11 -23.41 10.60 2.66
C GLY A 11 -22.64 9.41 2.11
N ALA A 12 -23.27 8.71 1.17
CA ALA A 12 -22.64 7.64 0.43
C ALA A 12 -21.80 8.21 -0.70
N VAL A 13 -20.60 7.65 -0.90
CA VAL A 13 -19.72 7.98 -2.02
C VAL A 13 -19.29 6.71 -2.73
N ASP A 14 -19.18 6.78 -4.05
CA ASP A 14 -18.64 5.70 -4.85
C ASP A 14 -17.13 5.85 -4.91
N ILE A 15 -16.43 4.73 -4.74
CA ILE A 15 -14.98 4.64 -4.77
C ILE A 15 -14.52 3.55 -5.73
N ASP A 16 -13.30 3.69 -6.20
CA ASP A 16 -12.61 2.65 -6.93
C ASP A 16 -12.25 1.50 -5.99
N LEU A 17 -12.22 0.29 -6.51
CA LEU A 17 -11.69 -0.88 -5.83
C LEU A 17 -10.55 -1.48 -6.64
N MET A 18 -9.73 -2.28 -6.00
CA MET A 18 -8.77 -3.16 -6.67
C MET A 18 -9.28 -4.60 -6.61
N GLU A 19 -9.37 -5.26 -7.75
CA GLU A 19 -9.48 -6.72 -7.82
C GLU A 19 -8.07 -7.31 -7.82
N THR A 20 -7.83 -8.22 -6.89
CA THR A 20 -6.52 -8.88 -6.74
C THR A 20 -6.68 -10.39 -6.62
N ASP A 21 -5.58 -11.15 -6.80
CA ASP A 21 -5.58 -12.60 -6.56
C ASP A 21 -5.87 -12.97 -5.08
N LEU A 22 -5.81 -11.99 -4.17
CA LEU A 22 -6.15 -12.15 -2.75
C LEU A 22 -7.58 -11.70 -2.42
N GLY A 23 -8.35 -11.24 -3.41
CA GLY A 23 -9.70 -10.71 -3.25
C GLY A 23 -9.81 -9.23 -3.57
N LEU A 24 -10.96 -8.63 -3.25
CA LEU A 24 -11.19 -7.18 -3.42
C LEU A 24 -10.47 -6.39 -2.33
N SER A 25 -9.80 -5.32 -2.72
CA SER A 25 -9.13 -4.38 -1.84
C SER A 25 -9.61 -2.95 -2.11
N ALA A 26 -9.86 -2.21 -1.06
CA ALA A 26 -10.27 -0.81 -1.13
C ALA A 26 -9.10 0.16 -0.94
N THR A 27 -8.01 -0.28 -0.31
CA THR A 27 -6.93 0.61 0.13
C THR A 27 -5.59 0.29 -0.49
N ILE A 28 -5.11 -0.95 -0.36
CA ILE A 28 -3.75 -1.29 -0.77
C ILE A 28 -3.60 -2.76 -1.13
N CYS A 29 -2.85 -3.02 -2.20
CA CYS A 29 -2.22 -4.31 -2.47
C CYS A 29 -0.71 -4.12 -2.43
N ALA A 30 -0.01 -4.90 -1.59
CA ALA A 30 1.43 -4.75 -1.43
C ALA A 30 2.14 -6.09 -1.42
N ALA A 31 3.42 -6.08 -1.79
CA ALA A 31 4.26 -7.27 -1.79
C ALA A 31 5.68 -6.94 -1.32
N GLY A 32 6.34 -7.90 -0.68
CA GLY A 32 7.70 -7.76 -0.18
C GLY A 32 7.77 -7.54 1.32
N LEU A 33 8.63 -6.63 1.79
CA LEU A 33 8.99 -6.51 3.20
C LEU A 33 7.79 -6.26 4.12
N ASP A 34 6.91 -5.33 3.77
CA ASP A 34 5.75 -4.99 4.60
C ASP A 34 4.72 -6.13 4.66
N ALA A 35 4.46 -6.78 3.54
CA ALA A 35 3.62 -7.97 3.48
C ALA A 35 4.22 -9.12 4.31
N GLN A 36 5.55 -9.31 4.26
CA GLN A 36 6.25 -10.29 5.10
C GLN A 36 6.15 -9.96 6.58
N VAL A 37 6.24 -8.68 6.95
CA VAL A 37 6.04 -8.22 8.33
C VAL A 37 4.62 -8.55 8.78
N ALA A 38 3.61 -8.18 8.00
CA ALA A 38 2.21 -8.45 8.31
C ALA A 38 1.93 -9.96 8.44
N TYR A 39 2.40 -10.76 7.50
CA TYR A 39 2.29 -12.22 7.50
C TYR A 39 2.95 -12.87 8.71
N GLY A 40 4.02 -12.27 9.22
CA GLY A 40 4.74 -12.76 10.41
C GLY A 40 4.06 -12.45 11.75
N ILE A 41 3.21 -11.43 11.84
CA ILE A 41 2.60 -10.97 13.12
C ILE A 41 1.89 -12.08 13.88
N PRO A 42 1.04 -12.95 13.28
CA PRO A 42 0.32 -13.99 14.00
C PRO A 42 1.23 -14.97 14.76
N GLN A 43 2.46 -15.20 14.28
CA GLN A 43 3.43 -16.08 14.94
C GLN A 43 3.87 -15.50 16.28
N PHE A 44 4.07 -14.18 16.35
CA PHE A 44 4.47 -13.49 17.57
C PHE A 44 3.32 -13.26 18.55
N ARG A 45 2.09 -13.09 18.05
CA ARG A 45 0.89 -12.99 18.91
C ARG A 45 0.60 -14.26 19.72
N ARG A 46 1.18 -15.39 19.33
CA ARG A 46 1.08 -16.65 20.10
C ARG A 46 1.99 -16.68 21.32
N ILE A 47 2.92 -15.74 21.45
CA ILE A 47 3.83 -15.66 22.59
C ILE A 47 3.09 -15.00 23.75
N PRO A 48 3.05 -15.63 24.96
CA PRO A 48 2.42 -15.03 26.14
C PRO A 48 2.98 -13.62 26.41
N PHE A 49 2.11 -12.69 26.79
CA PHE A 49 2.43 -11.29 27.07
C PHE A 49 2.94 -10.46 25.88
N CYS A 50 2.94 -10.97 24.65
CA CYS A 50 3.30 -10.25 23.46
C CYS A 50 2.07 -9.54 22.88
N GLY A 51 1.87 -8.28 23.25
CA GLY A 51 0.79 -7.42 22.70
C GLY A 51 0.99 -7.10 21.22
N GLY A 52 -0.05 -6.52 20.58
CA GLY A 52 -0.05 -6.26 19.14
C GLY A 52 1.13 -5.42 18.64
N GLU A 53 1.50 -4.38 19.37
CA GLU A 53 2.65 -3.51 19.01
C GLU A 53 3.98 -4.24 19.12
N MET A 54 4.14 -5.07 20.16
CA MET A 54 5.35 -5.87 20.35
C MET A 54 5.47 -6.96 19.29
N ALA A 55 4.37 -7.64 18.95
CA ALA A 55 4.34 -8.63 17.88
C ALA A 55 4.72 -8.01 16.52
N TYR A 56 4.25 -6.80 16.25
CA TYR A 56 4.62 -6.04 15.06
C TYR A 56 6.12 -5.69 15.04
N ALA A 57 6.64 -5.16 16.14
CA ALA A 57 8.06 -4.82 16.26
C ALA A 57 8.97 -6.05 16.11
N LEU A 58 8.62 -7.17 16.73
CA LEU A 58 9.36 -8.44 16.61
C LEU A 58 9.32 -8.98 15.17
N SER A 59 8.18 -8.85 14.49
CA SER A 59 8.07 -9.24 13.08
C SER A 59 8.99 -8.39 12.20
N ILE A 60 9.05 -7.06 12.40
CA ILE A 60 10.01 -6.19 11.69
C ILE A 60 11.44 -6.66 11.94
N VAL A 61 11.85 -6.83 13.18
CA VAL A 61 13.21 -7.25 13.52
C VAL A 61 13.57 -8.57 12.85
N ARG A 62 12.67 -9.55 12.90
CA ARG A 62 12.87 -10.85 12.24
C ARG A 62 13.09 -10.68 10.73
N GLN A 63 12.24 -9.89 10.05
CA GLN A 63 12.38 -9.69 8.62
C GLN A 63 13.67 -8.95 8.27
N LEU A 64 14.06 -7.96 9.08
CA LEU A 64 15.32 -7.23 8.90
C LEU A 64 16.57 -8.10 9.14
N CYS A 65 16.51 -9.15 9.96
CA CYS A 65 17.59 -10.11 10.13
C CYS A 65 17.70 -11.11 8.97
N GLY A 66 16.65 -11.29 8.19
CA GLY A 66 16.59 -12.21 7.06
C GLY A 66 17.17 -11.63 5.75
N HIS A 67 16.81 -12.28 4.65
CA HIS A 67 17.11 -11.78 3.30
C HIS A 67 16.17 -10.62 2.97
N ILE A 68 16.73 -9.46 2.71
CA ILE A 68 15.99 -8.23 2.43
C ILE A 68 15.94 -8.00 0.93
N GLY A 69 14.73 -7.92 0.40
CA GLY A 69 14.47 -7.65 -1.01
C GLY A 69 14.83 -8.81 -1.94
N ARG A 70 14.32 -8.72 -3.15
CA ARG A 70 14.52 -9.71 -4.21
C ARG A 70 14.26 -9.10 -5.58
N LYS A 71 14.72 -9.75 -6.65
CA LYS A 71 14.35 -9.37 -8.01
C LYS A 71 12.88 -9.70 -8.25
N VAL A 72 12.13 -8.71 -8.71
CA VAL A 72 10.71 -8.80 -9.05
C VAL A 72 10.52 -8.24 -10.46
N ALA A 73 9.84 -9.00 -11.30
CA ALA A 73 9.38 -8.54 -12.59
C ALA A 73 7.97 -7.94 -12.41
N PHE A 74 7.79 -6.76 -12.95
CA PHE A 74 6.54 -6.01 -12.96
C PHE A 74 6.04 -5.86 -14.38
N THR A 75 4.72 -5.90 -14.56
CA THR A 75 4.02 -5.42 -15.75
C THR A 75 3.04 -4.35 -15.31
N ILE A 76 3.25 -3.10 -15.72
CA ILE A 76 2.45 -1.93 -15.32
C ILE A 76 1.82 -1.36 -16.58
N ASP A 77 0.50 -1.51 -16.74
CA ASP A 77 -0.26 -1.13 -17.93
C ASP A 77 0.40 -1.60 -19.24
N GLY A 78 1.02 -2.80 -19.22
CA GLY A 78 1.70 -3.40 -20.37
C GLY A 78 3.20 -3.10 -20.47
N GLU A 79 3.73 -2.16 -19.70
CA GLU A 79 5.19 -1.92 -19.62
C GLU A 79 5.86 -2.93 -18.68
N GLU A 80 6.89 -3.61 -19.17
CA GLU A 80 7.67 -4.56 -18.37
C GLU A 80 8.91 -3.91 -17.77
N LEU A 81 9.16 -4.16 -16.50
CA LEU A 81 10.40 -3.80 -15.83
C LEU A 81 10.79 -4.83 -14.78
N THR A 82 12.08 -5.00 -14.55
CA THR A 82 12.60 -5.84 -13.47
C THR A 82 13.40 -4.99 -12.50
N VAL A 83 13.07 -5.09 -11.22
CA VAL A 83 13.68 -4.28 -10.15
C VAL A 83 14.19 -5.20 -9.05
N ASP A 84 15.38 -4.89 -8.51
CA ASP A 84 15.81 -5.43 -7.22
C ASP A 84 15.03 -4.67 -6.13
N CYS A 85 13.93 -5.28 -5.69
CA CYS A 85 12.84 -4.64 -4.97
C CYS A 85 12.88 -5.02 -3.49
N LEU A 86 12.76 -4.03 -2.61
CA LEU A 86 12.51 -4.21 -1.18
C LEU A 86 11.04 -4.53 -0.93
N MET A 87 10.17 -3.70 -1.48
CA MET A 87 8.71 -3.83 -1.41
C MET A 87 8.04 -3.02 -2.53
N CYS A 88 6.83 -3.41 -2.86
CA CYS A 88 5.95 -2.67 -3.76
C CYS A 88 4.62 -2.44 -3.06
N ALA A 89 4.07 -1.23 -3.22
CA ALA A 89 2.74 -0.85 -2.76
C ALA A 89 1.94 -0.30 -3.94
N VAL A 90 0.82 -0.92 -4.23
CA VAL A 90 -0.20 -0.49 -5.19
C VAL A 90 -1.35 0.06 -4.36
N CYS A 91 -1.53 1.37 -4.41
CA CYS A 91 -2.40 2.11 -3.49
C CYS A 91 -3.59 2.72 -4.22
N ASN A 92 -4.77 2.51 -3.67
CA ASN A 92 -5.99 3.24 -3.96
C ASN A 92 -6.28 4.28 -2.85
N GLY A 93 -5.86 3.98 -1.62
CA GLY A 93 -5.96 4.86 -0.47
C GLY A 93 -4.62 5.47 -0.06
N ARG A 94 -4.68 6.53 0.77
CA ARG A 94 -3.49 7.27 1.21
C ARG A 94 -2.68 6.55 2.27
N THR A 95 -3.37 5.82 3.15
CA THR A 95 -2.79 5.27 4.38
C THR A 95 -3.16 3.81 4.54
N TYR A 96 -2.26 3.05 5.15
CA TYR A 96 -2.51 1.67 5.55
C TYR A 96 -1.74 1.32 6.83
N GLY A 97 -1.97 0.12 7.35
CA GLY A 97 -1.19 -0.57 8.37
C GLY A 97 -0.52 0.31 9.43
N GLY A 98 -1.22 0.75 10.47
CA GLY A 98 -0.62 1.52 11.56
C GLY A 98 -0.26 2.97 11.21
N GLY A 99 -0.93 3.57 10.22
CA GLY A 99 -0.80 4.99 9.88
C GLY A 99 0.39 5.32 8.97
N PHE A 100 0.77 4.39 8.10
CA PHE A 100 1.74 4.67 7.04
C PHE A 100 1.07 5.45 5.90
N TYR A 101 1.60 6.61 5.57
CA TYR A 101 1.18 7.41 4.41
C TYR A 101 1.89 6.94 3.14
N ALA A 102 1.50 5.76 2.65
CA ALA A 102 2.14 5.13 1.50
C ALA A 102 1.97 5.91 0.19
N ALA A 103 0.78 6.45 -0.03
CA ALA A 103 0.44 7.26 -1.18
C ALA A 103 -0.24 8.56 -0.73
N PRO A 104 0.54 9.59 -0.33
CA PRO A 104 0.00 10.77 0.37
C PRO A 104 -1.07 11.54 -0.40
N GLU A 105 -1.04 11.45 -1.73
CA GLU A 105 -1.94 12.18 -2.62
C GLU A 105 -2.95 11.28 -3.35
N ALA A 106 -2.95 9.96 -3.06
CA ALA A 106 -3.88 9.03 -3.67
C ALA A 106 -5.35 9.44 -3.44
N ARG A 107 -6.15 9.17 -4.43
CA ARG A 107 -7.60 9.41 -4.41
C ARG A 107 -8.33 8.13 -4.80
N PRO A 108 -9.27 7.68 -3.99
CA PRO A 108 -9.99 6.45 -4.25
C PRO A 108 -11.15 6.62 -5.27
N ASP A 109 -11.21 7.73 -6.00
CA ASP A 109 -12.29 8.08 -6.93
C ASP A 109 -11.78 8.71 -8.23
N ASP A 110 -10.50 8.55 -8.57
CA ASP A 110 -9.90 9.23 -9.71
C ASP A 110 -9.54 8.29 -10.87
N GLY A 111 -9.88 7.01 -10.75
CA GLY A 111 -9.65 6.01 -11.79
C GLY A 111 -8.18 5.58 -11.95
N TRP A 112 -7.35 5.77 -10.91
CA TRP A 112 -5.95 5.43 -10.94
C TRP A 112 -5.48 4.78 -9.63
N LEU A 113 -4.50 3.90 -9.76
CA LEU A 113 -3.73 3.35 -8.65
C LEU A 113 -2.36 4.02 -8.60
N ASP A 114 -1.93 4.39 -7.41
CA ASP A 114 -0.60 4.93 -7.16
C ASP A 114 0.37 3.78 -6.82
N VAL A 115 1.36 3.56 -7.67
CA VAL A 115 2.30 2.44 -7.56
C VAL A 115 3.66 2.96 -7.08
N PHE A 116 4.06 2.53 -5.90
CA PHE A 116 5.36 2.81 -5.32
C PHE A 116 6.19 1.53 -5.24
N ILE A 117 7.31 1.49 -5.94
CA ILE A 117 8.28 0.40 -5.87
C ILE A 117 9.50 0.92 -5.14
N ILE A 118 9.83 0.32 -4.01
CA ILE A 118 11.00 0.68 -3.21
C ILE A 118 12.13 -0.27 -3.60
N ARG A 119 13.23 0.31 -4.07
CA ARG A 119 14.43 -0.44 -4.44
C ARG A 119 15.05 -1.10 -3.23
N ARG A 120 15.73 -2.21 -3.44
CA ARG A 120 16.51 -2.86 -2.40
C ARG A 120 17.62 -1.93 -1.92
N VAL A 121 17.73 -1.79 -0.60
CA VAL A 121 18.72 -0.97 0.09
C VAL A 121 19.29 -1.68 1.30
N GLY A 122 20.38 -1.17 1.86
CA GLY A 122 20.95 -1.70 3.10
C GLY A 122 20.08 -1.40 4.32
N ARG A 123 20.25 -2.20 5.38
CA ARG A 123 19.41 -2.15 6.61
C ARG A 123 19.38 -0.77 7.28
N LEU A 124 20.50 -0.08 7.34
CA LEU A 124 20.57 1.27 7.91
C LEU A 124 19.77 2.28 7.08
N THR A 125 19.78 2.13 5.76
CA THR A 125 18.98 2.97 4.86
C THR A 125 17.48 2.68 5.04
N ILE A 126 17.09 1.42 5.29
CA ILE A 126 15.69 1.07 5.57
C ILE A 126 15.17 1.84 6.78
N ALA A 127 15.92 1.91 7.87
CA ALA A 127 15.51 2.64 9.08
C ALA A 127 15.24 4.13 8.78
N ARG A 128 16.09 4.75 7.96
CA ARG A 128 15.90 6.14 7.50
C ARG A 128 14.66 6.29 6.60
N LEU A 129 14.50 5.37 5.63
CA LEU A 129 13.39 5.39 4.69
C LEU A 129 12.05 5.11 5.38
N LEU A 130 12.03 4.29 6.45
CA LEU A 130 10.83 3.97 7.20
C LEU A 130 10.15 5.23 7.75
N GLY A 131 10.91 6.14 8.35
CA GLY A 131 10.38 7.42 8.85
C GLY A 131 9.88 8.34 7.73
N MET A 132 10.59 8.37 6.60
CA MET A 132 10.18 9.13 5.41
C MET A 132 8.88 8.57 4.83
N TYR A 133 8.78 7.24 4.67
CA TYR A 133 7.63 6.54 4.12
C TYR A 133 6.42 6.62 5.04
N LYS A 134 6.61 6.38 6.33
CA LYS A 134 5.53 6.51 7.33
C LYS A 134 4.93 7.91 7.36
N GLY A 135 5.76 8.94 7.26
CA GLY A 135 5.32 10.34 7.26
C GLY A 135 4.87 10.89 5.91
N GLY A 136 4.86 10.07 4.85
CA GLY A 136 4.49 10.50 3.49
C GLY A 136 5.45 11.51 2.85
N LYS A 137 6.67 11.67 3.41
CA LYS A 137 7.65 12.68 2.97
C LYS A 137 8.38 12.31 1.68
N HIS A 138 8.14 11.14 1.14
CA HIS A 138 8.72 10.64 -0.11
C HIS A 138 8.02 11.19 -1.35
N PHE A 139 6.81 11.72 -1.20
CA PHE A 139 5.99 12.18 -2.32
C PHE A 139 5.31 13.52 -2.00
N ARG A 140 5.33 14.45 -2.97
CA ARG A 140 4.71 15.78 -2.87
C ARG A 140 4.49 16.36 -4.25
N ASP A 141 3.38 17.10 -4.42
CA ASP A 141 3.03 17.82 -5.65
C ASP A 141 3.06 16.92 -6.89
N GLY A 142 2.50 15.70 -6.77
CA GLY A 142 2.40 14.72 -7.85
C GLY A 142 3.72 14.00 -8.20
N ALA A 143 4.78 14.18 -7.41
CA ALA A 143 6.10 13.62 -7.74
C ALA A 143 6.88 13.10 -6.51
N LEU A 144 7.84 12.22 -6.78
CA LEU A 144 8.82 11.83 -5.78
C LEU A 144 9.70 13.02 -5.41
N THR A 145 9.93 13.21 -4.11
CA THR A 145 10.89 14.21 -3.62
C THR A 145 12.32 13.85 -4.03
N GLU A 146 13.20 14.84 -4.15
CA GLU A 146 14.62 14.61 -4.53
C GLU A 146 15.31 13.58 -3.62
N GLN A 147 14.96 13.57 -2.33
CA GLN A 147 15.49 12.61 -1.36
C GLN A 147 14.97 11.19 -1.58
N ALA A 148 13.78 11.02 -2.18
CA ALA A 148 13.15 9.73 -2.43
C ALA A 148 13.55 9.12 -3.78
N LYS A 149 13.78 9.94 -4.80
CA LYS A 149 14.10 9.50 -6.18
C LYS A 149 15.14 8.38 -6.29
N PRO A 150 16.25 8.37 -5.52
CA PRO A 150 17.23 7.29 -5.62
C PRO A 150 16.69 5.92 -5.17
N TYR A 151 15.66 5.92 -4.33
CA TYR A 151 15.16 4.72 -3.64
C TYR A 151 13.81 4.26 -4.13
N PHE A 152 13.00 5.16 -4.68
CA PHE A 152 11.64 4.90 -5.10
C PHE A 152 11.48 5.00 -6.60
N LEU A 153 10.60 4.17 -7.14
CA LEU A 153 9.98 4.36 -8.45
C LEU A 153 8.50 4.63 -8.20
N TYR A 154 7.94 5.56 -8.93
CA TYR A 154 6.52 5.89 -8.90
C TYR A 154 5.90 5.79 -10.29
N ARG A 155 4.71 5.22 -10.36
CA ARG A 155 3.85 5.17 -11.54
C ARG A 155 2.40 5.32 -11.12
N ARG A 156 1.58 5.82 -12.01
CA ARG A 156 0.12 5.65 -11.94
C ARG A 156 -0.26 4.57 -12.93
N ALA A 157 -1.20 3.71 -12.56
CA ALA A 157 -1.60 2.57 -13.39
C ALA A 157 -3.04 2.17 -13.13
N ARG A 158 -3.60 1.39 -14.05
CA ARG A 158 -4.89 0.71 -13.88
C ARG A 158 -4.73 -0.79 -13.68
N ARG A 159 -3.60 -1.33 -14.10
CA ARG A 159 -3.28 -2.74 -13.96
C ARG A 159 -1.82 -2.91 -13.60
N VAL A 160 -1.56 -3.64 -12.55
CA VAL A 160 -0.20 -3.96 -12.09
C VAL A 160 -0.12 -5.44 -11.82
N ALA A 161 0.78 -6.11 -12.51
CA ALA A 161 1.14 -7.49 -12.21
C ALA A 161 2.59 -7.53 -11.73
N LEU A 162 2.88 -8.41 -10.78
CA LEU A 162 4.24 -8.64 -10.29
C LEU A 162 4.47 -10.13 -10.04
N ARG A 163 5.71 -10.57 -10.29
CA ARG A 163 6.15 -11.93 -10.01
C ARG A 163 7.61 -11.97 -9.57
N PRO A 164 7.99 -12.92 -8.71
CA PRO A 164 9.38 -13.17 -8.41
C PRO A 164 10.19 -13.47 -9.70
N ALA A 165 11.39 -12.91 -9.78
CA ALA A 165 12.28 -13.10 -10.92
C ALA A 165 13.68 -13.61 -10.52
N ASP A 166 13.81 -14.24 -9.34
CA ASP A 166 15.07 -14.71 -8.77
C ASP A 166 15.09 -16.21 -8.44
N GLY A 167 14.03 -16.95 -8.80
CA GLY A 167 13.94 -18.40 -8.58
C GLY A 167 13.78 -18.84 -7.12
N ARG A 168 13.59 -17.91 -6.16
CA ARG A 168 13.48 -18.22 -4.72
C ARG A 168 12.07 -18.61 -4.25
N GLY A 169 11.19 -19.02 -5.18
CA GLY A 169 9.80 -19.37 -4.86
C GLY A 169 8.90 -18.16 -4.66
N PRO A 170 7.71 -18.34 -4.04
CA PRO A 170 6.67 -17.31 -3.94
C PRO A 170 7.12 -16.04 -3.21
N ILE A 171 6.43 -14.94 -3.49
CA ILE A 171 6.52 -13.67 -2.76
C ILE A 171 5.33 -13.57 -1.82
N VAL A 172 5.54 -13.04 -0.62
CA VAL A 172 4.41 -12.72 0.26
C VAL A 172 3.77 -11.42 -0.23
N ALA A 173 2.47 -11.46 -0.43
CA ALA A 173 1.65 -10.30 -0.76
C ALA A 173 0.53 -10.10 0.26
N THR A 174 -0.04 -8.92 0.27
CA THR A 174 -1.18 -8.55 1.12
C THR A 174 -2.16 -7.68 0.33
N ALA A 175 -3.45 -7.90 0.55
CA ALA A 175 -4.53 -7.01 0.11
C ALA A 175 -5.36 -6.64 1.34
N ASP A 176 -5.36 -5.36 1.72
CA ASP A 176 -6.04 -4.81 2.91
C ASP A 176 -5.83 -5.61 4.22
N GLY A 177 -4.68 -6.28 4.35
CA GLY A 177 -4.30 -7.05 5.54
C GLY A 177 -4.43 -8.57 5.39
N GLU A 178 -5.13 -9.07 4.39
CA GLU A 178 -5.11 -10.49 4.03
C GLU A 178 -3.78 -10.81 3.35
N CYS A 179 -3.04 -11.75 3.91
CA CYS A 179 -1.67 -12.05 3.50
C CYS A 179 -1.53 -13.49 3.03
N ALA A 180 -0.88 -13.71 1.89
CA ALA A 180 -0.52 -15.03 1.41
C ALA A 180 0.80 -15.05 0.63
N PRO A 181 1.51 -16.20 0.58
CA PRO A 181 2.55 -16.44 -0.41
C PRO A 181 1.92 -16.67 -1.78
N CYS A 182 2.43 -15.96 -2.81
CA CYS A 182 1.92 -15.99 -4.18
C CYS A 182 3.06 -16.16 -5.19
N ASP A 183 2.83 -16.94 -6.25
CA ASP A 183 3.78 -17.06 -7.36
C ASP A 183 3.72 -15.84 -8.29
N ALA A 184 2.57 -15.20 -8.33
CA ALA A 184 2.34 -13.90 -8.97
C ALA A 184 1.25 -13.16 -8.22
N VAL A 185 1.17 -11.85 -8.38
CA VAL A 185 0.12 -10.99 -7.83
C VAL A 185 -0.30 -10.02 -8.91
N GLU A 186 -1.58 -9.91 -9.13
CA GLU A 186 -2.15 -8.90 -10.00
C GLU A 186 -3.10 -8.00 -9.21
N ALA A 187 -3.10 -6.72 -9.52
CA ALA A 187 -4.04 -5.73 -9.04
C ALA A 187 -4.63 -4.98 -10.23
N VAL A 188 -5.94 -5.05 -10.37
CA VAL A 188 -6.68 -4.42 -11.47
C VAL A 188 -7.67 -3.43 -10.88
N LEU A 189 -7.62 -2.20 -11.34
CA LEU A 189 -8.56 -1.16 -10.95
C LEU A 189 -9.97 -1.50 -11.43
N ARG A 190 -10.94 -1.38 -10.55
CA ARG A 190 -12.39 -1.42 -10.82
C ARG A 190 -12.98 -0.05 -10.48
N PRO A 191 -13.15 0.82 -11.48
CA PRO A 191 -13.60 2.19 -11.24
C PRO A 191 -14.98 2.24 -10.59
N LEU A 192 -15.13 3.05 -9.56
CA LEU A 192 -16.40 3.37 -8.85
C LEU A 192 -17.24 2.14 -8.52
N SER A 193 -16.60 1.00 -8.24
CA SER A 193 -17.24 -0.29 -8.01
C SER A 193 -17.56 -0.56 -6.53
N GLY A 194 -17.07 0.27 -5.62
CA GLY A 194 -17.37 0.24 -4.20
C GLY A 194 -18.22 1.43 -3.78
N ARG A 195 -19.03 1.24 -2.73
CA ARG A 195 -19.80 2.33 -2.11
C ARG A 195 -19.57 2.33 -0.62
N ILE A 196 -19.18 3.47 -0.07
CA ILE A 196 -18.93 3.65 1.36
C ILE A 196 -19.75 4.80 1.91
N LEU A 197 -20.16 4.67 3.18
CA LEU A 197 -20.83 5.75 3.92
C LEU A 197 -19.76 6.53 4.70
N LEU A 198 -19.66 7.82 4.43
CA LEU A 198 -18.79 8.73 5.14
C LEU A 198 -19.55 9.52 6.19
N PRO A 199 -19.01 9.73 7.42
CA PRO A 199 -19.55 10.67 8.39
C PRO A 199 -19.61 12.09 7.81
N ALA A 200 -20.56 12.91 8.24
CA ALA A 200 -20.80 14.24 7.68
C ALA A 200 -19.52 15.08 7.47
N PRO A 201 -18.59 15.24 8.46
CA PRO A 201 -17.38 16.02 8.25
C PRO A 201 -16.41 15.44 7.22
N ALA A 202 -16.46 14.12 6.99
CA ALA A 202 -15.64 13.46 5.98
C ALA A 202 -16.28 13.57 4.60
N TYR A 203 -17.60 13.43 4.54
CA TYR A 203 -18.38 13.57 3.31
C TYR A 203 -18.23 14.97 2.70
N GLU A 204 -18.40 16.01 3.50
CA GLU A 204 -18.22 17.41 3.07
C GLU A 204 -16.82 17.64 2.48
N ARG A 205 -15.77 17.15 3.16
CA ARG A 205 -14.39 17.25 2.69
C ARG A 205 -14.16 16.47 1.39
N PHE A 206 -14.78 15.31 1.24
CA PHE A 206 -14.67 14.50 0.05
C PHE A 206 -15.31 15.21 -1.15
N VAL A 207 -16.54 15.69 -1.00
CA VAL A 207 -17.27 16.42 -2.04
C VAL A 207 -16.57 17.72 -2.45
N ALA A 208 -16.10 18.51 -1.47
CA ALA A 208 -15.38 19.76 -1.74
C ALA A 208 -14.10 19.53 -2.56
N LYS A 209 -13.37 18.45 -2.30
CA LYS A 209 -12.18 18.10 -3.10
C LYS A 209 -12.52 17.65 -4.51
N ARG A 210 -13.61 16.94 -4.71
CA ARG A 210 -14.08 16.50 -6.04
C ARG A 210 -14.41 17.70 -6.91
N SER A 211 -15.17 18.65 -6.38
CA SER A 211 -15.55 19.88 -7.08
C SER A 211 -14.36 20.76 -7.49
N SER A 212 -13.25 20.71 -6.74
CA SER A 212 -12.05 21.51 -7.04
C SER A 212 -11.17 20.94 -8.15
N VAL A 213 -11.38 19.69 -8.55
CA VAL A 213 -10.60 19.01 -9.61
C VAL A 213 -11.33 19.10 -10.95
N ASP A 214 -12.65 19.11 -10.96
CA ASP A 214 -13.47 19.22 -12.18
C ASP A 214 -13.42 20.63 -12.81
N VAL A 215 -12.76 21.60 -12.17
CA VAL A 215 -12.61 23.01 -12.62
C VAL A 215 -11.23 23.29 -13.25
N LYS A 216 -10.35 22.29 -13.36
CA LYS A 216 -9.04 22.42 -14.04
C LYS A 216 -8.96 21.53 -15.27
#